data_dc6f601f3de88f0747a8ebfd17da9d16
#
_entry.id   dc6f601f3de88f0747a8ebfd17da9d16
#
_cell.length_a   1.000
_cell.length_b   1.000
_cell.length_c   1.000
_cell.angle_alpha   90.00
_cell.angle_beta   90.00
_cell.angle_gamma   90.00
#
_symmetry.space_group_name_H-M   'P 1'
#
loop_
_entity.id
_entity.type
_entity.pdbx_description
1 polymer ?
#
loop_
_entity_poly.entity_id
_entity_poly.type
_entity_poly.pdbx_seq_one_letter_code
_entity_poly.pdbx_strand_id
1 'polypeptide(L)'
;MITLNLFTTITNANFSKEAIIARIQETLSEKDLLLSKLNTLTSTDTLPEAALWNGSENEFAAKAATVGILSTENEDIRSLRELITYGLKGLSAYSKHANVLLQDNEEIDAFMQRALAATLDDSLSADDLIALTLETGKYGVDGMALLDNANTSTYGNPEITKVNIGVGTRPGILVSGHDLRDLEMLLKQTQGSGVDVYTHSEMLPAHYYLSLIHI
;
A
#
# COMPACT_ATOMS: atom_id res chain seq x y z
N MET A 1 -5.51 7.79 -2.46
CA MET A 1 -5.83 7.66 -1.01
C MET A 1 -5.93 6.20 -0.54
N ILE A 2 -6.80 5.36 -1.09
CA ILE A 2 -6.98 3.94 -0.68
C ILE A 2 -5.66 3.17 -0.70
N THR A 3 -4.91 3.23 -1.80
CA THR A 3 -3.58 2.62 -1.96
C THR A 3 -2.65 3.00 -0.81
N LEU A 4 -2.55 4.28 -0.46
CA LEU A 4 -1.70 4.75 0.63
C LEU A 4 -2.21 4.28 2.01
N ASN A 5 -3.52 4.25 2.23
CA ASN A 5 -4.10 3.78 3.48
C ASN A 5 -3.83 2.29 3.69
N LEU A 6 -4.02 1.46 2.67
CA LEU A 6 -3.70 0.03 2.71
C LEU A 6 -2.21 -0.20 2.95
N PHE A 7 -1.34 0.49 2.21
CA PHE A 7 0.11 0.40 2.38
C PHE A 7 0.55 0.76 3.80
N THR A 8 0.00 1.84 4.38
CA THR A 8 0.31 2.27 5.75
C THR A 8 0.02 1.17 6.77
N THR A 9 -0.95 0.30 6.54
CA THR A 9 -1.34 -0.76 7.49
C THR A 9 -0.45 -2.01 7.45
N ILE A 10 0.48 -2.13 6.50
CA ILE A 10 1.41 -3.28 6.40
C ILE A 10 2.84 -2.94 6.78
N THR A 11 3.19 -1.66 6.86
CA THR A 11 4.56 -1.24 7.20
C THR A 11 4.77 -1.27 8.71
N ASN A 12 6.01 -1.53 9.12
CA ASN A 12 6.39 -1.45 10.54
C ASN A 12 6.76 -0.01 10.98
N ALA A 13 6.43 0.99 10.16
CA ALA A 13 6.78 2.40 10.38
C ALA A 13 5.60 3.24 10.92
N ASN A 14 4.56 2.61 11.48
CA ASN A 14 3.33 3.25 11.97
C ASN A 14 3.49 3.75 13.41
N PHE A 15 4.48 4.56 13.69
CA PHE A 15 4.81 4.96 15.06
C PHE A 15 4.11 6.22 15.53
N SER A 16 3.65 7.06 14.62
CA SER A 16 3.01 8.32 14.98
C SER A 16 1.50 8.16 15.05
N LYS A 17 0.97 8.18 16.26
CA LYS A 17 -0.46 8.20 16.52
C LYS A 17 -1.13 9.39 15.82
N GLU A 18 -0.51 10.56 15.88
CA GLU A 18 -1.01 11.80 15.30
C GLU A 18 -1.12 11.70 13.78
N ALA A 19 -0.13 11.07 13.12
CA ALA A 19 -0.16 10.84 11.67
C ALA A 19 -1.29 9.88 11.27
N ILE A 20 -1.54 8.83 12.05
CA ILE A 20 -2.65 7.89 11.81
C ILE A 20 -3.99 8.58 12.00
N ILE A 21 -4.16 9.38 13.06
CA ILE A 21 -5.38 10.16 13.29
C ILE A 21 -5.63 11.12 12.13
N ALA A 22 -4.62 11.87 11.70
CA ALA A 22 -4.71 12.77 10.56
C ALA A 22 -5.13 12.02 9.28
N ARG A 23 -4.61 10.83 9.05
CA ARG A 23 -4.98 9.98 7.91
C ARG A 23 -6.43 9.53 7.96
N ILE A 24 -6.94 9.16 9.14
CA ILE A 24 -8.36 8.82 9.33
C ILE A 24 -9.23 10.04 9.02
N GLN A 25 -8.90 11.21 9.56
CA GLN A 25 -9.64 12.45 9.34
C GLN A 25 -9.67 12.85 7.87
N GLU A 26 -8.53 12.75 7.17
CA GLU A 26 -8.43 12.97 5.73
C GLU A 26 -9.35 12.02 4.95
N THR A 27 -9.36 10.74 5.32
CA THR A 27 -10.20 9.71 4.69
C THR A 27 -11.70 10.00 4.91
N LEU A 28 -12.09 10.41 6.12
CA LEU A 28 -13.47 10.79 6.41
C LEU A 28 -13.88 12.03 5.62
N SER A 29 -13.01 13.03 5.53
CA SER A 29 -13.27 14.26 4.75
C SER A 29 -13.47 13.97 3.26
N GLU A 30 -12.65 13.11 2.68
CA GLU A 30 -12.80 12.69 1.27
C GLU A 30 -14.08 11.88 1.05
N LYS A 31 -14.41 11.00 1.99
CA LYS A 31 -15.68 10.26 1.98
C LYS A 31 -16.89 11.22 1.97
N ASP A 32 -16.90 12.23 2.84
CA ASP A 32 -17.99 13.21 2.91
C ASP A 32 -18.12 14.01 1.60
N LEU A 33 -16.98 14.35 0.97
CA LEU A 33 -16.97 14.99 -0.34
C LEU A 33 -17.60 14.09 -1.41
N LEU A 34 -17.25 12.80 -1.42
CA LEU A 34 -17.83 11.82 -2.36
C LEU A 34 -19.34 11.63 -2.10
N LEU A 35 -19.75 11.51 -0.84
CA LEU A 35 -21.17 11.41 -0.46
C LEU A 35 -21.95 12.64 -0.90
N SER A 36 -21.40 13.84 -0.74
CA SER A 36 -22.06 15.07 -1.20
C SER A 36 -22.30 15.08 -2.72
N LYS A 37 -21.33 14.56 -3.50
CA LYS A 37 -21.47 14.40 -4.95
C LYS A 37 -22.50 13.30 -5.29
N LEU A 38 -22.47 12.18 -4.60
CA LEU A 38 -23.39 11.06 -4.82
C LEU A 38 -24.83 11.47 -4.53
N ASN A 39 -25.10 12.20 -3.46
CA ASN A 39 -26.41 12.72 -3.09
C ASN A 39 -27.06 13.60 -4.17
N THR A 40 -26.28 14.19 -5.07
CA THR A 40 -26.80 14.93 -6.22
C THR A 40 -27.29 14.03 -7.35
N LEU A 41 -26.92 12.75 -7.33
CA LEU A 41 -27.16 11.79 -8.41
C LEU A 41 -28.18 10.70 -8.02
N THR A 42 -28.19 10.28 -6.76
CA THR A 42 -29.04 9.18 -6.26
C THR A 42 -29.27 9.31 -4.75
N SER A 43 -30.29 8.56 -4.22
CA SER A 43 -30.48 8.44 -2.77
C SER A 43 -29.34 7.63 -2.15
N THR A 44 -28.89 8.05 -0.97
CA THR A 44 -27.85 7.39 -0.17
C THR A 44 -28.44 6.59 1.01
N ASP A 45 -29.76 6.47 1.12
CA ASP A 45 -30.44 5.84 2.26
C ASP A 45 -30.15 4.35 2.43
N THR A 46 -29.65 3.69 1.39
CA THR A 46 -29.34 2.25 1.36
C THR A 46 -27.84 1.96 1.47
N LEU A 47 -27.00 2.97 1.68
CA LEU A 47 -25.56 2.75 1.77
C LEU A 47 -25.19 2.01 3.07
N PRO A 48 -24.15 1.16 3.02
CA PRO A 48 -23.68 0.47 4.21
C PRO A 48 -23.14 1.44 5.27
N GLU A 49 -23.16 1.01 6.53
CA GLU A 49 -22.74 1.83 7.67
C GLU A 49 -21.32 2.39 7.50
N ALA A 50 -20.41 1.61 6.91
CA ALA A 50 -19.03 2.05 6.63
C ALA A 50 -18.96 3.30 5.72
N ALA A 51 -19.91 3.46 4.80
CA ALA A 51 -20.01 4.65 3.95
C ALA A 51 -20.59 5.87 4.70
N LEU A 52 -21.42 5.63 5.70
CA LEU A 52 -22.17 6.69 6.42
C LEU A 52 -21.48 7.14 7.71
N TRP A 53 -20.70 6.26 8.35
CA TRP A 53 -20.08 6.58 9.64
C TRP A 53 -19.11 7.78 9.52
N ASN A 54 -19.29 8.77 10.40
CA ASN A 54 -18.44 9.96 10.46
C ASN A 54 -18.27 10.38 11.93
N GLY A 55 -17.25 9.80 12.59
CA GLY A 55 -16.96 10.05 14.00
C GLY A 55 -15.79 11.01 14.20
N SER A 56 -15.76 11.63 15.36
CA SER A 56 -14.65 12.43 15.84
C SER A 56 -13.50 11.55 16.37
N GLU A 57 -12.32 12.14 16.57
CA GLU A 57 -11.15 11.45 17.11
C GLU A 57 -11.45 10.65 18.39
N ASN A 58 -12.28 11.19 19.28
CA ASN A 58 -12.66 10.53 20.54
C ASN A 58 -13.44 9.23 20.34
N GLU A 59 -14.04 9.04 19.15
CA GLU A 59 -14.86 7.88 18.80
C GLU A 59 -14.06 6.80 18.05
N PHE A 60 -12.85 7.12 17.56
CA PHE A 60 -12.06 6.19 16.73
C PHE A 60 -11.76 4.86 17.44
N ALA A 61 -11.38 4.91 18.71
CA ALA A 61 -11.06 3.70 19.47
C ALA A 61 -12.31 2.83 19.70
N ALA A 62 -13.46 3.45 19.99
CA ALA A 62 -14.74 2.75 20.14
C ALA A 62 -15.18 2.11 18.82
N LYS A 63 -15.06 2.85 17.71
CA LYS A 63 -15.37 2.33 16.36
C LYS A 63 -14.47 1.16 15.99
N ALA A 64 -13.16 1.27 16.23
CA ALA A 64 -12.21 0.20 15.95
C ALA A 64 -12.57 -1.13 16.64
N ALA A 65 -13.12 -1.08 17.84
CA ALA A 65 -13.56 -2.26 18.57
C ALA A 65 -14.76 -2.99 17.91
N THR A 66 -15.55 -2.28 17.09
CA THR A 66 -16.76 -2.84 16.44
C THR A 66 -16.52 -3.32 15.01
N VAL A 67 -15.43 -2.91 14.37
CA VAL A 67 -15.10 -3.25 12.97
C VAL A 67 -13.88 -4.17 12.85
N GLY A 68 -13.49 -4.82 13.93
CA GLY A 68 -12.36 -5.74 13.94
C GLY A 68 -12.64 -7.04 13.17
N ILE A 69 -11.58 -7.80 12.92
CA ILE A 69 -11.63 -9.08 12.18
C ILE A 69 -12.71 -10.01 12.71
N LEU A 70 -12.88 -10.07 14.03
CA LEU A 70 -13.85 -10.97 14.69
C LEU A 70 -15.31 -10.50 14.60
N SER A 71 -15.60 -9.37 13.95
CA SER A 71 -16.98 -8.93 13.72
C SER A 71 -17.75 -9.84 12.75
N THR A 72 -17.08 -10.59 11.89
CA THR A 72 -17.66 -11.61 11.03
C THR A 72 -17.65 -12.96 11.77
N GLU A 73 -18.84 -13.47 12.16
CA GLU A 73 -18.97 -14.69 12.98
C GLU A 73 -18.57 -15.96 12.22
N ASN A 74 -19.00 -16.08 10.97
CA ASN A 74 -18.66 -17.23 10.13
C ASN A 74 -17.16 -17.22 9.81
N GLU A 75 -16.46 -18.27 10.25
CA GLU A 75 -15.01 -18.37 10.18
C GLU A 75 -14.49 -18.47 8.73
N ASP A 76 -15.21 -19.18 7.85
CA ASP A 76 -14.81 -19.34 6.45
C ASP A 76 -14.95 -18.00 5.71
N ILE A 77 -16.07 -17.31 5.88
CA ILE A 77 -16.31 -15.98 5.29
C ILE A 77 -15.29 -14.99 5.84
N ARG A 78 -15.05 -14.97 7.14
CA ARG A 78 -14.05 -14.12 7.78
C ARG A 78 -12.66 -14.35 7.19
N SER A 79 -12.24 -15.61 7.08
CA SER A 79 -10.92 -15.96 6.54
C SER A 79 -10.75 -15.53 5.11
N LEU A 80 -11.77 -15.67 4.26
CA LEU A 80 -11.73 -15.22 2.88
C LEU A 80 -11.68 -13.69 2.78
N ARG A 81 -12.49 -12.97 3.56
CA ARG A 81 -12.46 -11.49 3.62
C ARG A 81 -11.08 -10.97 4.04
N GLU A 82 -10.48 -11.60 5.06
CA GLU A 82 -9.13 -11.23 5.52
C GLU A 82 -8.06 -11.56 4.47
N LEU A 83 -8.16 -12.71 3.80
CA LEU A 83 -7.23 -13.07 2.73
C LEU A 83 -7.27 -12.07 1.58
N ILE A 84 -8.47 -11.64 1.15
CA ILE A 84 -8.65 -10.58 0.16
C ILE A 84 -8.01 -9.28 0.66
N THR A 85 -8.31 -8.87 1.90
CA THR A 85 -7.77 -7.65 2.51
C THR A 85 -6.24 -7.67 2.54
N TYR A 86 -5.62 -8.76 2.94
CA TYR A 86 -4.16 -8.91 2.91
C TYR A 86 -3.59 -8.90 1.50
N GLY A 87 -4.26 -9.53 0.54
CA GLY A 87 -3.90 -9.46 -0.88
C GLY A 87 -3.91 -8.01 -1.40
N LEU A 88 -4.96 -7.25 -1.06
CA LEU A 88 -5.08 -5.83 -1.42
C LEU A 88 -4.01 -4.96 -0.76
N LYS A 89 -3.62 -5.25 0.49
CA LYS A 89 -2.49 -4.58 1.13
C LYS A 89 -1.18 -4.83 0.37
N GLY A 90 -0.91 -6.08 -0.02
CA GLY A 90 0.25 -6.41 -0.85
C GLY A 90 0.22 -5.70 -2.20
N LEU A 91 -0.92 -5.72 -2.90
CA LEU A 91 -1.10 -5.00 -4.16
C LEU A 91 -0.86 -3.49 -3.98
N SER A 92 -1.34 -2.92 -2.88
CA SER A 92 -1.15 -1.50 -2.58
C SER A 92 0.32 -1.11 -2.38
N ALA A 93 1.15 -2.02 -1.85
CA ALA A 93 2.58 -1.79 -1.70
C ALA A 93 3.26 -1.62 -3.08
N TYR A 94 3.00 -2.52 -4.02
CA TYR A 94 3.52 -2.41 -5.37
C TYR A 94 3.01 -1.17 -6.10
N SER A 95 1.70 -0.91 -6.03
CA SER A 95 1.11 0.29 -6.63
C SER A 95 1.70 1.57 -6.02
N LYS A 96 1.89 1.64 -4.70
CA LYS A 96 2.48 2.81 -4.04
C LYS A 96 3.91 3.08 -4.52
N HIS A 97 4.74 2.05 -4.65
CA HIS A 97 6.09 2.20 -5.18
C HIS A 97 6.10 2.63 -6.65
N ALA A 98 5.17 2.14 -7.47
CA ALA A 98 5.00 2.60 -8.84
C ALA A 98 4.52 4.07 -8.90
N ASN A 99 3.55 4.46 -8.05
CA ASN A 99 3.02 5.83 -8.00
C ASN A 99 4.10 6.86 -7.67
N VAL A 100 5.07 6.57 -6.78
CA VAL A 100 6.17 7.51 -6.49
C VAL A 100 7.12 7.69 -7.66
N LEU A 101 7.09 6.77 -8.63
CA LEU A 101 7.76 6.86 -9.92
C LEU A 101 6.85 7.37 -11.05
N LEU A 102 5.68 7.94 -10.69
CA LEU A 102 4.70 8.52 -11.60
C LEU A 102 4.07 7.50 -12.57
N GLN A 103 3.93 6.26 -12.15
CA GLN A 103 3.25 5.19 -12.89
C GLN A 103 1.99 4.78 -12.13
N ASP A 104 0.84 4.84 -12.80
CA ASP A 104 -0.47 4.50 -12.27
C ASP A 104 -1.17 3.50 -13.19
N ASN A 105 -2.15 2.76 -12.65
CA ASN A 105 -3.03 1.89 -13.41
C ASN A 105 -4.46 1.99 -12.86
N GLU A 106 -5.35 2.59 -13.64
CA GLU A 106 -6.76 2.83 -13.25
C GLU A 106 -7.54 1.52 -13.03
N GLU A 107 -7.20 0.44 -13.74
CA GLU A 107 -7.88 -0.86 -13.55
C GLU A 107 -7.51 -1.48 -12.19
N ILE A 108 -6.25 -1.36 -11.77
CA ILE A 108 -5.80 -1.79 -10.44
C ILE A 108 -6.50 -0.96 -9.37
N ASP A 109 -6.58 0.35 -9.53
CA ASP A 109 -7.22 1.24 -8.57
C ASP A 109 -8.72 0.97 -8.46
N ALA A 110 -9.42 0.77 -9.58
CA ALA A 110 -10.83 0.38 -9.61
C ALA A 110 -11.07 -0.99 -8.96
N PHE A 111 -10.19 -1.95 -9.22
CA PHE A 111 -10.25 -3.27 -8.60
C PHE A 111 -10.11 -3.18 -7.07
N MET A 112 -9.11 -2.46 -6.55
CA MET A 112 -8.91 -2.30 -5.10
C MET A 112 -10.16 -1.74 -4.42
N GLN A 113 -10.81 -0.74 -5.01
CA GLN A 113 -12.03 -0.14 -4.49
C GLN A 113 -13.18 -1.16 -4.46
N ARG A 114 -13.40 -1.88 -5.58
CA ARG A 114 -14.46 -2.87 -5.70
C ARG A 114 -14.24 -4.03 -4.72
N ALA A 115 -13.03 -4.54 -4.62
CA ALA A 115 -12.71 -5.67 -3.77
C ALA A 115 -12.82 -5.32 -2.28
N LEU A 116 -12.40 -4.11 -1.86
CA LEU A 116 -12.63 -3.63 -0.49
C LEU A 116 -14.13 -3.51 -0.18
N ALA A 117 -14.92 -2.95 -1.09
CA ALA A 117 -16.37 -2.85 -0.90
C ALA A 117 -17.01 -4.24 -0.75
N ALA A 118 -16.57 -5.22 -1.54
CA ALA A 118 -17.06 -6.59 -1.48
C ALA A 118 -16.78 -7.29 -0.14
N THR A 119 -15.71 -6.92 0.58
CA THR A 119 -15.46 -7.48 1.93
C THR A 119 -16.48 -7.07 2.98
N LEU A 120 -17.34 -6.10 2.68
CA LEU A 120 -18.43 -5.61 3.55
C LEU A 120 -19.81 -6.10 3.09
N ASP A 121 -19.89 -6.85 2.01
CA ASP A 121 -21.15 -7.35 1.44
C ASP A 121 -21.51 -8.71 2.04
N ASP A 122 -22.51 -8.72 2.93
CA ASP A 122 -22.97 -9.94 3.60
C ASP A 122 -23.81 -10.84 2.67
N SER A 123 -24.15 -10.40 1.46
CA SER A 123 -24.85 -11.22 0.48
C SER A 123 -23.94 -12.15 -0.31
N LEU A 124 -22.61 -11.93 -0.29
CA LEU A 124 -21.66 -12.76 -1.02
C LEU A 124 -21.47 -14.11 -0.34
N SER A 125 -21.53 -15.15 -1.16
CA SER A 125 -21.24 -16.53 -0.75
C SER A 125 -19.72 -16.78 -0.59
N ALA A 126 -19.36 -17.92 0.02
CA ALA A 126 -17.97 -18.36 0.06
C ALA A 126 -17.38 -18.54 -1.34
N ASP A 127 -18.15 -19.06 -2.31
CA ASP A 127 -17.69 -19.25 -3.67
C ASP A 127 -17.40 -17.91 -4.37
N ASP A 128 -18.23 -16.88 -4.14
CA ASP A 128 -18.00 -15.53 -4.64
C ASP A 128 -16.70 -14.93 -4.06
N LEU A 129 -16.46 -15.12 -2.77
CA LEU A 129 -15.24 -14.65 -2.10
C LEU A 129 -14.00 -15.43 -2.53
N ILE A 130 -14.11 -16.72 -2.83
CA ILE A 130 -13.03 -17.52 -3.43
C ILE A 130 -12.69 -16.96 -4.83
N ALA A 131 -13.69 -16.71 -5.65
CA ALA A 131 -13.47 -16.12 -6.97
C ALA A 131 -12.77 -14.74 -6.86
N LEU A 132 -13.21 -13.90 -5.93
CA LEU A 132 -12.59 -12.60 -5.67
C LEU A 132 -11.15 -12.72 -5.13
N THR A 133 -10.87 -13.74 -4.33
CA THR A 133 -9.50 -14.04 -3.86
C THR A 133 -8.57 -14.36 -5.02
N LEU A 134 -9.02 -15.20 -5.96
CA LEU A 134 -8.24 -15.53 -7.16
C LEU A 134 -8.05 -14.29 -8.07
N GLU A 135 -9.08 -13.47 -8.20
CA GLU A 135 -9.00 -12.21 -8.95
C GLU A 135 -8.01 -11.24 -8.27
N THR A 136 -7.99 -11.18 -6.94
CA THR A 136 -6.99 -10.40 -6.18
C THR A 136 -5.56 -10.84 -6.49
N GLY A 137 -5.33 -12.16 -6.61
CA GLY A 137 -4.05 -12.72 -7.05
C GLY A 137 -3.66 -12.28 -8.46
N LYS A 138 -4.63 -12.25 -9.39
CA LYS A 138 -4.39 -11.79 -10.76
C LYS A 138 -3.96 -10.32 -10.79
N TYR A 139 -4.68 -9.45 -10.10
CA TYR A 139 -4.29 -8.04 -9.99
C TYR A 139 -2.99 -7.83 -9.23
N GLY A 140 -2.63 -8.76 -8.35
CA GLY A 140 -1.31 -8.81 -7.73
C GLY A 140 -0.19 -8.95 -8.76
N VAL A 141 -0.37 -9.81 -9.77
CA VAL A 141 0.58 -9.95 -10.91
C VAL A 141 0.64 -8.66 -11.72
N ASP A 142 -0.50 -8.05 -12.01
CA ASP A 142 -0.56 -6.79 -12.76
C ASP A 142 0.14 -5.65 -12.00
N GLY A 143 0.00 -5.61 -10.66
CA GLY A 143 0.70 -4.65 -9.81
C GLY A 143 2.21 -4.84 -9.79
N MET A 144 2.68 -6.09 -9.76
CA MET A 144 4.12 -6.39 -9.88
C MET A 144 4.66 -5.98 -11.25
N ALA A 145 3.92 -6.22 -12.33
CA ALA A 145 4.30 -5.80 -13.68
C ALA A 145 4.35 -4.27 -13.80
N LEU A 146 3.40 -3.56 -13.17
CA LEU A 146 3.40 -2.11 -13.11
C LEU A 146 4.66 -1.58 -12.42
N LEU A 147 5.03 -2.16 -11.26
CA LEU A 147 6.22 -1.75 -10.53
C LEU A 147 7.51 -2.07 -11.30
N ASP A 148 7.59 -3.25 -11.93
CA ASP A 148 8.74 -3.60 -12.77
C ASP A 148 8.93 -2.60 -13.91
N ASN A 149 7.84 -2.24 -14.60
CA ASN A 149 7.87 -1.22 -15.63
C ASN A 149 8.28 0.16 -15.07
N ALA A 150 7.79 0.55 -13.90
CA ALA A 150 8.15 1.81 -13.26
C ALA A 150 9.65 1.86 -12.91
N ASN A 151 10.18 0.78 -12.33
CA ASN A 151 11.59 0.67 -11.98
C ASN A 151 12.50 0.66 -13.22
N THR A 152 12.19 -0.16 -14.20
CA THR A 152 13.02 -0.30 -15.41
C THR A 152 12.99 0.94 -16.29
N SER A 153 11.84 1.62 -16.37
CA SER A 153 11.71 2.90 -17.09
C SER A 153 12.49 4.02 -16.41
N THR A 154 12.62 3.98 -15.07
CA THR A 154 13.28 5.04 -14.28
C THR A 154 14.78 4.76 -14.13
N TYR A 155 15.16 3.53 -13.84
CA TYR A 155 16.52 3.16 -13.44
C TYR A 155 17.27 2.33 -14.48
N GLY A 156 16.62 1.95 -15.57
CA GLY A 156 17.18 1.06 -16.59
C GLY A 156 16.94 -0.41 -16.30
N ASN A 157 17.29 -1.27 -17.24
CA ASN A 157 17.17 -2.71 -17.06
C ASN A 157 18.21 -3.23 -16.05
N PRO A 158 17.84 -4.28 -15.27
CA PRO A 158 18.79 -4.96 -14.39
C PRO A 158 19.99 -5.51 -15.14
N GLU A 159 21.20 -5.31 -14.60
CA GLU A 159 22.46 -5.80 -15.16
C GLU A 159 23.28 -6.59 -14.12
N ILE A 160 24.06 -7.56 -14.59
CA ILE A 160 24.98 -8.31 -13.73
C ILE A 160 26.05 -7.36 -13.20
N THR A 161 26.09 -7.19 -11.87
CA THR A 161 26.94 -6.22 -11.19
C THR A 161 27.78 -6.87 -10.10
N LYS A 162 29.02 -6.40 -9.97
CA LYS A 162 29.88 -6.78 -8.82
C LYS A 162 29.60 -5.84 -7.66
N VAL A 163 29.22 -6.38 -6.52
CA VAL A 163 28.89 -5.63 -5.31
C VAL A 163 29.98 -5.88 -4.26
N ASN A 164 30.49 -4.81 -3.65
CA ASN A 164 31.36 -4.91 -2.49
C ASN A 164 30.52 -5.28 -1.25
N ILE A 165 30.83 -6.42 -0.63
CA ILE A 165 30.16 -6.91 0.58
C ILE A 165 30.92 -6.59 1.87
N GLY A 166 32.06 -5.91 1.77
CA GLY A 166 32.86 -5.47 2.92
C GLY A 166 32.36 -4.14 3.48
N VAL A 167 32.88 -3.78 4.64
CA VAL A 167 32.59 -2.48 5.28
C VAL A 167 33.79 -1.54 5.13
N GLY A 168 33.50 -0.24 4.98
CA GLY A 168 34.48 0.83 4.95
C GLY A 168 34.88 1.30 6.35
N THR A 169 35.57 2.44 6.41
CA THR A 169 36.05 3.06 7.66
C THR A 169 35.25 4.30 8.05
N ARG A 170 34.32 4.75 7.20
CA ARG A 170 33.48 5.93 7.44
C ARG A 170 32.23 5.55 8.25
N PRO A 171 31.57 6.51 8.89
CA PRO A 171 30.24 6.28 9.45
C PRO A 171 29.30 5.72 8.38
N GLY A 172 28.40 4.79 8.76
CA GLY A 172 27.52 4.12 7.84
C GLY A 172 26.04 4.31 8.16
N ILE A 173 25.22 4.37 7.14
CA ILE A 173 23.76 4.27 7.22
C ILE A 173 23.37 2.91 6.68
N LEU A 174 22.64 2.10 7.47
CA LEU A 174 22.09 0.84 7.04
C LEU A 174 20.66 1.05 6.54
N VAL A 175 20.40 0.65 5.30
CA VAL A 175 19.08 0.77 4.66
C VAL A 175 18.49 -0.62 4.44
N SER A 176 17.27 -0.82 4.87
CA SER A 176 16.47 -2.01 4.59
C SER A 176 15.10 -1.58 4.09
N GLY A 177 14.52 -2.35 3.16
CA GLY A 177 13.22 -2.06 2.57
C GLY A 177 13.21 -2.33 1.07
N HIS A 178 12.25 -1.73 0.34
CA HIS A 178 11.99 -2.05 -1.07
C HIS A 178 11.97 -0.81 -1.98
N ASP A 179 11.83 0.41 -1.43
CA ASP A 179 11.60 1.61 -2.21
C ASP A 179 12.92 2.12 -2.82
N LEU A 180 13.06 1.94 -4.14
CA LEU A 180 14.23 2.42 -4.87
C LEU A 180 14.29 3.94 -4.96
N ARG A 181 13.13 4.62 -4.94
CA ARG A 181 13.08 6.08 -4.95
C ARG A 181 13.61 6.68 -3.64
N ASP A 182 13.23 6.11 -2.52
CA ASP A 182 13.75 6.51 -1.22
C ASP A 182 15.27 6.30 -1.13
N LEU A 183 15.76 5.16 -1.63
CA LEU A 183 17.19 4.92 -1.73
C LEU A 183 17.89 5.95 -2.62
N GLU A 184 17.36 6.24 -3.80
CA GLU A 184 17.90 7.28 -4.70
C GLU A 184 18.01 8.63 -3.98
N MET A 185 16.95 9.04 -3.27
CA MET A 185 16.93 10.29 -2.52
C MET A 185 17.97 10.30 -1.40
N LEU A 186 18.12 9.18 -0.67
CA LEU A 186 19.13 9.05 0.37
C LEU A 186 20.55 9.14 -0.21
N LEU A 187 20.83 8.44 -1.31
CA LEU A 187 22.14 8.48 -1.97
C LEU A 187 22.48 9.91 -2.41
N LYS A 188 21.53 10.63 -3.03
CA LYS A 188 21.70 12.04 -3.41
C LYS A 188 21.95 12.95 -2.21
N GLN A 189 21.22 12.74 -1.12
CA GLN A 189 21.36 13.52 0.12
C GLN A 189 22.71 13.30 0.81
N THR A 190 23.23 12.08 0.76
CA THR A 190 24.48 11.70 1.44
C THR A 190 25.72 11.87 0.56
N GLN A 191 25.56 12.20 -0.71
CA GLN A 191 26.69 12.40 -1.64
C GLN A 191 27.66 13.45 -1.12
N GLY A 192 28.93 13.09 -1.02
CA GLY A 192 30.00 13.98 -0.53
C GLY A 192 30.00 14.25 0.99
N SER A 193 29.07 13.66 1.77
CA SER A 193 28.98 13.86 3.22
C SER A 193 30.03 13.10 4.04
N GLY A 194 30.75 12.16 3.41
CA GLY A 194 31.70 11.28 4.11
C GLY A 194 31.03 10.10 4.85
N VAL A 195 29.78 9.80 4.51
CA VAL A 195 29.00 8.67 5.05
C VAL A 195 28.94 7.56 3.99
N ASP A 196 29.05 6.31 4.42
CA ASP A 196 28.82 5.13 3.56
C ASP A 196 27.36 4.67 3.73
N VAL A 197 26.72 4.23 2.63
CA VAL A 197 25.38 3.64 2.66
C VAL A 197 25.48 2.14 2.41
N TYR A 198 24.92 1.36 3.32
CA TYR A 198 24.87 -0.09 3.26
C TYR A 198 23.43 -0.55 3.07
N THR A 199 23.22 -1.45 2.13
CA THR A 199 21.90 -2.06 1.93
C THR A 199 21.79 -3.39 2.67
N HIS A 200 20.58 -3.77 3.03
CA HIS A 200 20.26 -5.02 3.71
C HIS A 200 19.07 -5.70 3.07
N SER A 201 19.11 -7.05 2.99
CA SER A 201 17.99 -7.90 2.61
C SER A 201 17.33 -7.49 1.29
N GLU A 202 16.09 -7.05 1.34
CA GLU A 202 15.22 -6.77 0.19
C GLU A 202 15.60 -5.52 -0.62
N MET A 203 16.58 -4.74 -0.14
CA MET A 203 17.21 -3.68 -0.94
C MET A 203 18.27 -4.21 -1.91
N LEU A 204 18.55 -5.53 -1.93
CA LEU A 204 19.48 -6.15 -2.87
C LEU A 204 19.23 -5.78 -4.36
N PRO A 205 17.98 -5.69 -4.84
CA PRO A 205 17.68 -5.27 -6.21
C PRO A 205 18.27 -3.94 -6.63
N ALA A 206 18.51 -3.02 -5.72
CA ALA A 206 19.14 -1.74 -6.02
C ALA A 206 20.51 -1.86 -6.69
N HIS A 207 21.23 -2.96 -6.42
CA HIS A 207 22.59 -3.15 -6.91
C HIS A 207 22.69 -3.61 -8.38
N TYR A 208 21.60 -3.95 -9.02
CA TYR A 208 21.62 -4.26 -10.45
C TYR A 208 21.00 -3.17 -11.34
N TYR A 209 20.60 -2.05 -10.75
CA TYR A 209 20.23 -0.85 -11.49
C TYR A 209 21.42 0.12 -11.54
N LEU A 210 22.13 0.17 -12.69
CA LEU A 210 23.39 0.92 -12.82
C LEU A 210 23.22 2.42 -12.51
N SER A 211 22.07 2.99 -12.80
CA SER A 211 21.77 4.39 -12.48
C SER A 211 21.79 4.70 -10.98
N LEU A 212 21.46 3.72 -10.12
CA LEU A 212 21.53 3.87 -8.67
C LEU A 212 22.96 3.70 -8.13
N ILE A 213 23.72 2.77 -8.64
CA ILE A 213 25.10 2.54 -8.17
C ILE A 213 26.10 3.58 -8.66
N HIS A 214 25.75 4.41 -9.63
CA HIS A 214 26.58 5.50 -10.10
C HIS A 214 26.32 6.86 -9.41
N ILE A 215 25.35 6.90 -8.48
CA ILE A 215 25.14 8.06 -7.61
C ILE A 215 26.23 8.12 -6.55
#